data_3a64b32b532977f33005ad233fbe54fe
#
_entry.id   3a64b32b532977f33005ad233fbe54fe
#
_cell.length_a   1.000
_cell.length_b   1.000
_cell.length_c   1.000
_cell.angle_alpha   90.00
_cell.angle_beta   90.00
_cell.angle_gamma   90.00
#
_symmetry.space_group_name_H-M   'P 1'
#
loop_
_entity.id
_entity.type
_entity.pdbx_description
1 polymer ?
#
loop_
_entity_poly.entity_id
_entity_poly.type
_entity_poly.pdbx_seq_one_letter_code
_entity_poly.pdbx_strand_id
1 'polypeptide(L)'
;MTDPTPTSGIHHVTCIAGDPQRTLDFWVEVLGLRLVKRSINQDDPSTYHFFFADAEGTPGTSMTFFPWEEMSRGRVGSGQVSRTAFRVPEGSLDYWEARFEEYGVDYDERVERFGETVLPFRDPDGLPVELVAVEITEEDPTVPSTEFVPDEHAIRGFHSVTLWIADPQPTTDLLRTMGFERVATATDRPSGDSREEVGTEQAQGDTPGDERTRFAASGTVGRYVDVLPTIEGGRQGHGTVHHVAFRTPTDEDQEAMREAVRSRGLNPTHQIDRHWFRSVYFREPGGVLFELATSGPGYASDEPLEDLGGRLVLPGKFEDRREELEAGLADVTVPRAERAEADD
;
A
#
# COMPACT_ATOMS: atom_id res chain seq x y z
N MET A 1 -9.66 -16.03 28.33
CA MET A 1 -9.76 -15.53 26.94
C MET A 1 -8.66 -16.22 26.18
N THR A 2 -8.95 -16.83 25.05
CA THR A 2 -7.91 -17.36 24.15
C THR A 2 -7.16 -16.16 23.56
N ASP A 3 -5.84 -16.27 23.39
CA ASP A 3 -5.07 -15.26 22.71
C ASP A 3 -5.63 -15.06 21.28
N PRO A 4 -5.69 -13.82 20.77
CA PRO A 4 -6.19 -13.56 19.44
C PRO A 4 -5.30 -14.21 18.38
N THR A 5 -5.89 -14.68 17.28
CA THR A 5 -5.12 -15.13 16.11
C THR A 5 -4.26 -14.00 15.61
N PRO A 6 -2.92 -14.18 15.48
CA PRO A 6 -2.02 -13.17 14.96
C PRO A 6 -2.44 -12.70 13.56
N THR A 7 -2.24 -11.41 13.28
CA THR A 7 -2.35 -10.90 11.90
C THR A 7 -1.25 -11.50 11.03
N SER A 8 -1.57 -11.80 9.77
CA SER A 8 -0.61 -12.46 8.86
C SER A 8 0.15 -11.49 7.94
N GLY A 9 0.06 -10.19 8.22
CA GLY A 9 0.72 -9.13 7.46
C GLY A 9 -0.25 -8.11 6.89
N ILE A 10 0.21 -7.28 5.96
CA ILE A 10 -0.56 -6.22 5.30
C ILE A 10 -1.67 -6.84 4.44
N HIS A 11 -2.89 -6.31 4.54
CA HIS A 11 -4.01 -6.63 3.65
C HIS A 11 -4.01 -5.69 2.44
N HIS A 12 -4.05 -4.38 2.70
CA HIS A 12 -4.00 -3.32 1.71
C HIS A 12 -3.41 -2.03 2.31
N VAL A 13 -3.03 -1.10 1.44
CA VAL A 13 -2.63 0.25 1.81
C VAL A 13 -3.50 1.22 1.04
N THR A 14 -4.13 2.17 1.71
CA THR A 14 -4.97 3.20 1.10
C THR A 14 -4.27 4.54 1.13
N CYS A 15 -4.22 5.22 -0.01
CA CYS A 15 -3.53 6.48 -0.21
C CYS A 15 -4.46 7.58 -0.68
N ILE A 16 -4.01 8.81 -0.54
CA ILE A 16 -4.70 10.01 -1.02
C ILE A 16 -4.01 10.45 -2.31
N ALA A 17 -4.77 10.51 -3.39
CA ALA A 17 -4.32 11.02 -4.68
C ALA A 17 -5.04 12.33 -5.06
N GLY A 18 -4.50 13.02 -6.06
CA GLY A 18 -5.15 14.17 -6.66
C GLY A 18 -6.00 13.79 -7.86
N ASP A 19 -5.41 13.70 -9.02
CA ASP A 19 -6.09 13.45 -10.29
C ASP A 19 -6.39 11.95 -10.49
N PRO A 20 -7.67 11.55 -10.69
CA PRO A 20 -8.04 10.15 -10.83
C PRO A 20 -7.49 9.50 -12.12
N GLN A 21 -7.41 10.23 -13.26
CA GLN A 21 -6.89 9.66 -14.49
C GLN A 21 -5.38 9.42 -14.37
N ARG A 22 -4.64 10.42 -13.87
CA ARG A 22 -3.20 10.29 -13.65
C ARG A 22 -2.86 9.14 -12.68
N THR A 23 -3.71 8.91 -11.68
CA THR A 23 -3.57 7.77 -10.76
C THR A 23 -3.74 6.45 -11.52
N LEU A 24 -4.77 6.33 -12.37
CA LEU A 24 -4.99 5.14 -13.20
C LEU A 24 -3.83 4.88 -14.15
N ASP A 25 -3.39 5.91 -14.89
CA ASP A 25 -2.30 5.79 -15.86
C ASP A 25 -1.02 5.31 -15.20
N PHE A 26 -0.67 5.88 -14.05
CA PHE A 26 0.56 5.50 -13.35
C PHE A 26 0.51 4.08 -12.79
N TRP A 27 -0.55 3.74 -12.04
CA TRP A 27 -0.61 2.45 -11.34
C TRP A 27 -0.90 1.28 -12.28
N VAL A 28 -1.60 1.50 -13.39
CA VAL A 28 -1.86 0.46 -14.39
C VAL A 28 -0.76 0.42 -15.45
N GLU A 29 -0.49 1.55 -16.13
CA GLU A 29 0.43 1.57 -17.26
C GLU A 29 1.89 1.54 -16.81
N VAL A 30 2.31 2.42 -15.88
CA VAL A 30 3.73 2.50 -15.48
C VAL A 30 4.11 1.34 -14.56
N LEU A 31 3.32 1.04 -13.52
CA LEU A 31 3.64 -0.02 -12.56
C LEU A 31 3.10 -1.40 -12.96
N GLY A 32 2.22 -1.48 -13.94
CA GLY A 32 1.69 -2.74 -14.45
C GLY A 32 0.72 -3.44 -13.49
N LEU A 33 0.18 -2.78 -12.47
CA LEU A 33 -0.81 -3.38 -11.57
C LEU A 33 -2.17 -3.46 -12.24
N ARG A 34 -2.95 -4.48 -11.90
CA ARG A 34 -4.32 -4.59 -12.38
C ARG A 34 -5.25 -3.71 -11.55
N LEU A 35 -6.09 -2.89 -12.22
CA LEU A 35 -7.24 -2.30 -11.55
C LEU A 35 -8.28 -3.41 -11.29
N VAL A 36 -8.36 -3.88 -10.05
CA VAL A 36 -9.29 -4.96 -9.66
C VAL A 36 -10.65 -4.47 -9.22
N LYS A 37 -10.75 -3.22 -8.75
CA LYS A 37 -12.03 -2.57 -8.47
C LYS A 37 -11.98 -1.08 -8.79
N ARG A 38 -13.07 -0.62 -9.40
CA ARG A 38 -13.42 0.79 -9.51
C ARG A 38 -14.75 1.00 -8.77
N SER A 39 -14.70 1.73 -7.65
CA SER A 39 -15.85 1.99 -6.79
C SER A 39 -15.83 3.43 -6.30
N ILE A 40 -16.65 3.74 -5.32
CA ILE A 40 -16.70 5.02 -4.61
C ILE A 40 -16.18 4.86 -3.18
N ASN A 41 -15.67 5.93 -2.61
CA ASN A 41 -15.41 5.97 -1.17
C ASN A 41 -16.76 5.93 -0.42
N GLN A 42 -16.96 4.91 0.43
CA GLN A 42 -18.23 4.70 1.10
C GLN A 42 -18.56 5.74 2.19
N ASP A 43 -17.55 6.49 2.65
CA ASP A 43 -17.70 7.57 3.63
C ASP A 43 -17.80 8.95 2.96
N ASP A 44 -17.34 9.06 1.69
CA ASP A 44 -17.45 10.24 0.83
C ASP A 44 -17.76 9.82 -0.61
N PRO A 45 -19.04 9.55 -0.95
CA PRO A 45 -19.43 9.01 -2.25
C PRO A 45 -19.20 9.94 -3.45
N SER A 46 -18.69 11.15 -3.22
CA SER A 46 -18.33 12.09 -4.29
C SER A 46 -16.98 11.79 -4.95
N THR A 47 -16.20 10.84 -4.40
CA THR A 47 -14.91 10.46 -4.97
C THR A 47 -14.81 8.96 -5.23
N TYR A 48 -13.96 8.61 -6.19
CA TYR A 48 -13.63 7.22 -6.47
C TYR A 48 -12.92 6.51 -5.30
N HIS A 49 -13.00 5.20 -5.31
CA HIS A 49 -12.09 4.31 -4.61
C HIS A 49 -11.54 3.32 -5.63
N PHE A 50 -10.27 3.49 -6.02
CA PHE A 50 -9.57 2.59 -6.92
C PHE A 50 -8.78 1.55 -6.13
N PHE A 51 -8.75 0.31 -6.65
CA PHE A 51 -8.00 -0.79 -6.05
C PHE A 51 -7.12 -1.42 -7.13
N PHE A 52 -5.79 -1.32 -6.95
CA PHE A 52 -4.79 -1.90 -7.83
C PHE A 52 -4.12 -3.08 -7.13
N ALA A 53 -4.01 -4.22 -7.79
CA ALA A 53 -3.51 -5.43 -7.15
C ALA A 53 -2.86 -6.40 -8.18
N ASP A 54 -2.61 -7.64 -7.76
CA ASP A 54 -2.31 -8.75 -8.64
C ASP A 54 -3.53 -9.13 -9.52
N ALA A 55 -3.46 -10.24 -10.27
CA ALA A 55 -4.53 -10.64 -11.17
C ALA A 55 -5.87 -10.93 -10.45
N GLU A 56 -5.82 -11.34 -9.19
CA GLU A 56 -6.98 -11.83 -8.43
C GLU A 56 -7.44 -10.88 -7.32
N GLY A 57 -6.65 -9.85 -7.00
CA GLY A 57 -6.91 -8.98 -5.86
C GLY A 57 -6.61 -9.65 -4.53
N THR A 58 -5.56 -10.45 -4.50
CA THR A 58 -5.14 -11.21 -3.31
C THR A 58 -4.82 -10.28 -2.14
N PRO A 59 -5.28 -10.55 -0.89
CA PRO A 59 -4.88 -9.79 0.27
C PRO A 59 -3.35 -9.74 0.44
N GLY A 60 -2.80 -8.51 0.53
CA GLY A 60 -1.35 -8.27 0.55
C GLY A 60 -0.79 -7.76 -0.76
N THR A 61 -1.65 -7.54 -1.77
CA THR A 61 -1.24 -6.97 -3.06
C THR A 61 -1.94 -5.64 -3.36
N SER A 62 -3.03 -5.32 -2.66
CA SER A 62 -3.95 -4.25 -3.02
C SER A 62 -3.51 -2.87 -2.53
N MET A 63 -3.00 -2.04 -3.44
CA MET A 63 -2.80 -0.60 -3.24
C MET A 63 -4.06 0.15 -3.64
N THR A 64 -4.61 0.99 -2.78
CA THR A 64 -5.90 1.65 -3.05
C THR A 64 -5.81 3.16 -2.92
N PHE A 65 -6.71 3.88 -3.60
CA PHE A 65 -6.65 5.33 -3.67
C PHE A 65 -8.00 5.99 -3.53
N PHE A 66 -8.00 7.11 -2.78
CA PHE A 66 -9.03 8.13 -2.78
C PHE A 66 -8.51 9.37 -3.54
N PRO A 67 -8.89 9.59 -4.81
CA PRO A 67 -8.52 10.79 -5.55
C PRO A 67 -9.43 11.97 -5.13
N TRP A 68 -9.02 12.69 -4.09
CA TRP A 68 -9.70 13.90 -3.62
C TRP A 68 -9.12 15.14 -4.29
N GLU A 69 -9.54 15.45 -5.52
CA GLU A 69 -8.97 16.50 -6.38
C GLU A 69 -8.81 17.86 -5.69
N GLU A 70 -9.77 18.24 -4.82
CA GLU A 70 -9.77 19.52 -4.10
C GLU A 70 -8.79 19.56 -2.91
N MET A 71 -8.20 18.44 -2.53
CA MET A 71 -7.28 18.36 -1.41
C MET A 71 -5.91 18.90 -1.80
N SER A 72 -5.22 19.57 -0.89
CA SER A 72 -3.85 20.03 -1.13
C SER A 72 -2.84 18.89 -1.06
N ARG A 73 -1.66 19.07 -1.68
CA ARG A 73 -0.53 18.14 -1.53
C ARG A 73 -0.18 17.97 -0.04
N GLY A 74 0.01 16.73 0.36
CA GLY A 74 0.41 16.37 1.71
C GLY A 74 1.90 16.57 1.97
N ARG A 75 2.30 16.22 3.18
CA ARG A 75 3.70 16.08 3.58
C ARG A 75 3.79 14.95 4.59
N VAL A 76 4.64 13.99 4.29
CA VAL A 76 4.90 12.86 5.19
C VAL A 76 5.61 13.35 6.45
N GLY A 77 5.27 12.75 7.59
CA GLY A 77 5.88 13.08 8.87
C GLY A 77 5.49 12.09 9.98
N SER A 78 5.80 12.43 11.21
CA SER A 78 5.48 11.59 12.38
C SER A 78 3.99 11.27 12.45
N GLY A 79 3.65 10.03 12.78
CA GLY A 79 2.28 9.53 12.83
C GLY A 79 1.72 9.12 11.47
N GLN A 80 2.58 8.87 10.47
CA GLN A 80 2.18 8.45 9.13
C GLN A 80 3.01 7.24 8.64
N VAL A 81 2.46 6.51 7.67
CA VAL A 81 3.24 5.61 6.82
C VAL A 81 4.09 6.48 5.91
N SER A 82 5.40 6.34 6.00
CA SER A 82 6.34 7.15 5.23
C SER A 82 6.72 6.53 3.90
N ARG A 83 6.67 5.20 3.79
CA ARG A 83 6.97 4.44 2.57
C ARG A 83 6.14 3.18 2.51
N THR A 84 5.76 2.80 1.30
CA THR A 84 5.16 1.50 0.97
C THR A 84 6.08 0.80 0.01
N ALA A 85 6.52 -0.41 0.32
CA ALA A 85 7.44 -1.18 -0.49
C ALA A 85 6.76 -2.39 -1.12
N PHE A 86 7.04 -2.62 -2.42
CA PHE A 86 6.59 -3.78 -3.18
C PHE A 86 7.75 -4.73 -3.45
N ARG A 87 7.42 -6.01 -3.60
CA ARG A 87 8.33 -7.07 -3.99
C ARG A 87 8.43 -7.14 -5.51
N VAL A 88 9.64 -7.25 -6.01
CA VAL A 88 9.93 -7.57 -7.41
C VAL A 88 10.97 -8.69 -7.47
N PRO A 89 11.02 -9.50 -8.54
CA PRO A 89 12.01 -10.56 -8.69
C PRO A 89 13.45 -10.03 -8.60
N GLU A 90 14.37 -10.80 -8.01
CA GLU A 90 15.79 -10.51 -8.06
C GLU A 90 16.26 -10.26 -9.51
N GLY A 91 17.10 -9.23 -9.71
CA GLY A 91 17.58 -8.82 -11.03
C GLY A 91 16.63 -7.91 -11.83
N SER A 92 15.42 -7.60 -11.32
CA SER A 92 14.47 -6.74 -12.03
C SER A 92 14.75 -5.23 -11.89
N LEU A 93 15.62 -4.79 -10.98
CA LEU A 93 15.79 -3.36 -10.72
C LEU A 93 16.38 -2.57 -11.91
N ASP A 94 17.23 -3.19 -12.74
CA ASP A 94 17.75 -2.56 -13.98
C ASP A 94 16.61 -2.28 -14.98
N TYR A 95 15.65 -3.21 -15.11
CA TYR A 95 14.45 -3.01 -15.91
C TYR A 95 13.61 -1.83 -15.35
N TRP A 96 13.42 -1.77 -14.03
CA TRP A 96 12.60 -0.73 -13.41
C TRP A 96 13.23 0.67 -13.53
N GLU A 97 14.55 0.79 -13.38
CA GLU A 97 15.25 2.07 -13.62
C GLU A 97 15.06 2.55 -15.06
N ALA A 98 15.31 1.65 -16.06
CA ALA A 98 15.10 2.00 -17.47
C ALA A 98 13.65 2.40 -17.76
N ARG A 99 12.68 1.71 -17.14
CA ARG A 99 11.26 2.03 -17.26
C ARG A 99 10.92 3.37 -16.62
N PHE A 100 11.46 3.67 -15.46
CA PHE A 100 11.27 4.96 -14.80
C PHE A 100 11.87 6.11 -15.61
N GLU A 101 13.01 5.92 -16.24
CA GLU A 101 13.59 6.88 -17.19
C GLU A 101 12.67 7.10 -18.40
N GLU A 102 12.12 6.04 -19.00
CA GLU A 102 11.20 6.11 -20.13
C GLU A 102 9.93 6.90 -19.84
N TYR A 103 9.35 6.67 -18.65
CA TYR A 103 8.10 7.33 -18.22
C TYR A 103 8.33 8.63 -17.45
N GLY A 104 9.58 9.03 -17.20
CA GLY A 104 9.92 10.25 -16.45
C GLY A 104 9.52 10.20 -14.99
N VAL A 105 9.58 9.02 -14.37
CA VAL A 105 9.30 8.81 -12.95
C VAL A 105 10.47 9.32 -12.11
N ASP A 106 10.18 10.04 -11.03
CA ASP A 106 11.15 10.51 -10.07
C ASP A 106 11.60 9.34 -9.17
N TYR A 107 12.86 8.93 -9.25
CA TYR A 107 13.43 7.86 -8.45
C TYR A 107 14.81 8.22 -7.89
N ASP A 108 15.17 7.62 -6.77
CA ASP A 108 16.45 7.82 -6.07
C ASP A 108 17.45 6.67 -6.38
N GLU A 109 18.72 6.86 -6.02
CA GLU A 109 19.71 5.78 -6.08
C GLU A 109 19.28 4.58 -5.24
N ARG A 110 19.66 3.37 -5.66
CA ARG A 110 19.43 2.14 -4.90
C ARG A 110 20.08 2.22 -3.53
N VAL A 111 19.40 1.68 -2.53
CA VAL A 111 19.94 1.59 -1.16
C VAL A 111 19.96 0.14 -0.69
N GLU A 112 20.91 -0.19 0.17
CA GLU A 112 20.97 -1.49 0.83
C GLU A 112 20.33 -1.39 2.22
N ARG A 113 19.31 -2.24 2.45
CA ARG A 113 18.59 -2.25 3.72
C ARG A 113 18.26 -3.67 4.15
N PHE A 114 18.70 -4.08 5.33
CA PHE A 114 18.56 -5.44 5.86
C PHE A 114 19.12 -6.56 4.96
N GLY A 115 20.10 -6.23 4.10
CA GLY A 115 20.67 -7.16 3.11
C GLY A 115 19.85 -7.29 1.83
N GLU A 116 18.86 -6.43 1.64
CA GLU A 116 18.00 -6.34 0.46
C GLU A 116 18.32 -5.06 -0.33
N THR A 117 18.35 -5.16 -1.65
CA THR A 117 18.50 -4.00 -2.54
C THR A 117 17.15 -3.36 -2.79
N VAL A 118 17.04 -2.07 -2.55
CA VAL A 118 15.80 -1.28 -2.61
C VAL A 118 15.96 -0.15 -3.62
N LEU A 119 14.98 0.04 -4.50
CA LEU A 119 14.87 1.17 -5.44
C LEU A 119 13.73 2.09 -4.98
N PRO A 120 14.04 3.26 -4.38
CA PRO A 120 13.01 4.24 -3.99
C PRO A 120 12.55 5.06 -5.19
N PHE A 121 11.26 5.36 -5.26
CA PHE A 121 10.67 6.25 -6.27
C PHE A 121 9.43 6.97 -5.73
N ARG A 122 8.85 7.84 -6.55
CA ARG A 122 7.64 8.58 -6.19
C ARG A 122 6.58 8.44 -7.26
N ASP A 123 5.32 8.32 -6.83
CA ASP A 123 4.20 8.44 -7.76
C ASP A 123 4.01 9.92 -8.21
N PRO A 124 3.12 10.21 -9.16
CA PRO A 124 2.90 11.57 -9.66
C PRO A 124 2.45 12.59 -8.59
N ASP A 125 1.85 12.14 -7.49
CA ASP A 125 1.48 12.99 -6.36
C ASP A 125 2.60 13.13 -5.32
N GLY A 126 3.75 12.45 -5.56
CA GLY A 126 4.92 12.43 -4.69
C GLY A 126 4.80 11.45 -3.53
N LEU A 127 3.91 10.45 -3.63
CA LEU A 127 3.83 9.35 -2.66
C LEU A 127 5.14 8.54 -2.69
N PRO A 128 5.84 8.40 -1.55
CA PRO A 128 7.06 7.60 -1.52
C PRO A 128 6.74 6.11 -1.60
N VAL A 129 7.29 5.46 -2.61
CA VAL A 129 7.14 4.02 -2.89
C VAL A 129 8.52 3.40 -3.10
N GLU A 130 8.65 2.11 -2.85
CA GLU A 130 9.91 1.37 -3.01
C GLU A 130 9.67 0.06 -3.74
N LEU A 131 10.64 -0.36 -4.58
CA LEU A 131 10.75 -1.73 -5.08
C LEU A 131 11.86 -2.44 -4.35
N VAL A 132 11.61 -3.63 -3.82
CA VAL A 132 12.57 -4.45 -3.11
C VAL A 132 12.80 -5.73 -3.92
N ALA A 133 14.04 -5.94 -4.35
CA ALA A 133 14.45 -7.15 -5.08
C ALA A 133 14.51 -8.33 -4.12
N VAL A 134 13.70 -9.36 -4.37
CA VAL A 134 13.60 -10.55 -3.53
C VAL A 134 13.48 -11.82 -4.37
N GLU A 135 13.84 -12.95 -3.79
CA GLU A 135 13.51 -14.25 -4.37
C GLU A 135 11.99 -14.43 -4.46
N ILE A 136 11.51 -14.83 -5.63
CA ILE A 136 10.11 -15.14 -5.88
C ILE A 136 9.92 -16.65 -5.91
N THR A 137 8.90 -17.13 -5.25
CA THR A 137 8.56 -18.55 -5.11
C THR A 137 7.16 -18.85 -5.66
N GLU A 138 6.77 -20.11 -5.72
CA GLU A 138 5.42 -20.53 -6.15
C GLU A 138 4.32 -20.10 -5.16
N GLU A 139 4.69 -19.71 -3.93
CA GLU A 139 3.74 -19.22 -2.89
C GLU A 139 3.45 -17.71 -3.04
N ASP A 140 4.19 -17.02 -3.90
CA ASP A 140 4.00 -15.59 -4.11
C ASP A 140 2.74 -15.31 -4.95
N PRO A 141 2.13 -14.11 -4.81
CA PRO A 141 0.97 -13.71 -5.57
C PRO A 141 1.19 -13.84 -7.09
N THR A 142 0.09 -14.01 -7.81
CA THR A 142 0.09 -14.04 -9.27
C THR A 142 0.58 -12.71 -9.85
N VAL A 143 1.02 -12.73 -11.10
CA VAL A 143 1.33 -11.48 -11.81
C VAL A 143 0.04 -10.71 -12.10
N PRO A 144 0.08 -9.37 -12.18
CA PRO A 144 -1.11 -8.57 -12.50
C PRO A 144 -1.72 -8.83 -13.87
N SER A 145 -0.96 -9.41 -14.81
CA SER A 145 -1.41 -9.79 -16.17
C SER A 145 -1.99 -8.63 -16.99
N THR A 146 -1.38 -7.44 -16.89
CA THR A 146 -1.83 -6.23 -17.60
C THR A 146 -1.17 -6.04 -18.97
N GLU A 147 -0.17 -6.87 -19.33
CA GLU A 147 0.65 -6.76 -20.54
C GLU A 147 1.54 -5.49 -20.63
N PHE A 148 1.50 -4.60 -19.63
CA PHE A 148 2.36 -3.40 -19.56
C PHE A 148 3.77 -3.68 -19.03
N VAL A 149 3.89 -4.66 -18.13
CA VAL A 149 5.16 -5.08 -17.52
C VAL A 149 5.32 -6.57 -17.75
N PRO A 150 6.49 -7.04 -18.28
CA PRO A 150 6.74 -8.47 -18.42
C PRO A 150 6.66 -9.22 -17.09
N ASP A 151 6.13 -10.43 -17.11
CA ASP A 151 5.88 -11.25 -15.93
C ASP A 151 7.13 -11.49 -15.07
N GLU A 152 8.30 -11.59 -15.71
CA GLU A 152 9.61 -11.76 -15.07
C GLU A 152 10.07 -10.53 -14.27
N HIS A 153 9.45 -9.37 -14.47
CA HIS A 153 9.74 -8.13 -13.74
C HIS A 153 8.57 -7.63 -12.89
N ALA A 154 7.41 -8.28 -13.01
CA ALA A 154 6.16 -7.82 -12.42
C ALA A 154 6.21 -7.73 -10.87
N ILE A 155 5.49 -6.76 -10.34
CA ILE A 155 5.28 -6.60 -8.88
C ILE A 155 4.57 -7.82 -8.32
N ARG A 156 5.04 -8.32 -7.17
CA ARG A 156 4.56 -9.51 -6.46
C ARG A 156 4.00 -9.18 -5.07
N GLY A 157 3.16 -8.14 -5.00
CA GLY A 157 2.53 -7.69 -3.77
C GLY A 157 3.45 -6.88 -2.85
N PHE A 158 2.96 -6.58 -1.64
CA PHE A 158 3.72 -5.78 -0.70
C PHE A 158 4.91 -6.54 -0.11
N HIS A 159 6.01 -5.80 0.08
CA HIS A 159 7.11 -6.20 0.94
C HIS A 159 6.88 -5.68 2.37
N SER A 160 6.76 -4.37 2.54
CA SER A 160 6.68 -3.71 3.84
C SER A 160 5.99 -2.35 3.78
N VAL A 161 5.67 -1.82 4.97
CA VAL A 161 5.43 -0.39 5.19
C VAL A 161 6.42 0.14 6.22
N THR A 162 6.85 1.40 6.07
CA THR A 162 7.64 2.11 7.07
C THR A 162 6.78 3.12 7.80
N LEU A 163 6.78 3.07 9.12
CA LEU A 163 6.07 4.00 9.99
C LEU A 163 7.07 5.03 10.54
N TRP A 164 6.77 6.30 10.36
CA TRP A 164 7.48 7.39 11.03
C TRP A 164 6.77 7.73 12.34
N ILE A 165 7.45 7.50 13.47
CA ILE A 165 6.84 7.54 14.81
C ILE A 165 7.74 8.34 15.76
N ALA A 166 7.17 9.30 16.51
CA ALA A 166 7.94 10.11 17.45
C ALA A 166 8.45 9.32 18.67
N ASP A 167 7.58 8.45 19.23
CA ASP A 167 7.90 7.51 20.32
C ASP A 167 7.57 6.09 19.85
N PRO A 168 8.56 5.32 19.39
CA PRO A 168 8.32 3.98 18.83
C PRO A 168 7.82 2.93 19.83
N GLN A 169 8.07 3.09 21.14
CA GLN A 169 7.85 2.01 22.10
C GLN A 169 6.38 1.56 22.19
N PRO A 170 5.38 2.47 22.31
CA PRO A 170 3.97 2.05 22.35
C PRO A 170 3.49 1.37 21.06
N THR A 171 3.96 1.85 19.90
CA THR A 171 3.66 1.26 18.58
C THR A 171 4.23 -0.16 18.47
N THR A 172 5.49 -0.36 18.89
CA THR A 172 6.13 -1.68 18.84
C THR A 172 5.49 -2.67 19.80
N ASP A 173 4.98 -2.23 20.94
CA ASP A 173 4.22 -3.07 21.87
C ASP A 173 2.86 -3.47 21.30
N LEU A 174 2.22 -2.58 20.54
CA LEU A 174 1.00 -2.90 19.80
C LEU A 174 1.27 -3.90 18.67
N LEU A 175 2.32 -3.70 17.88
CA LEU A 175 2.70 -4.65 16.82
C LEU A 175 2.90 -6.07 17.36
N ARG A 176 3.55 -6.21 18.55
CA ARG A 176 3.65 -7.52 19.23
C ARG A 176 2.30 -8.10 19.62
N THR A 177 1.36 -7.25 20.08
CA THR A 177 -0.02 -7.69 20.38
C THR A 177 -0.73 -8.20 19.13
N MET A 178 -0.45 -7.58 17.97
CA MET A 178 -0.98 -8.00 16.67
C MET A 178 -0.27 -9.23 16.09
N GLY A 179 0.75 -9.77 16.76
CA GLY A 179 1.45 -10.98 16.36
C GLY A 179 2.71 -10.75 15.54
N PHE A 180 3.19 -9.50 15.43
CA PHE A 180 4.48 -9.22 14.80
C PHE A 180 5.65 -9.47 15.76
N GLU A 181 6.72 -10.04 15.25
CA GLU A 181 7.95 -10.27 15.99
C GLU A 181 9.07 -9.34 15.50
N ARG A 182 9.88 -8.80 16.41
CA ARG A 182 11.06 -8.02 16.03
C ARG A 182 12.10 -8.96 15.43
N VAL A 183 12.53 -8.69 14.19
CA VAL A 183 13.46 -9.55 13.45
C VAL A 183 14.81 -8.91 13.15
N ALA A 184 14.87 -7.58 13.00
CA ALA A 184 16.10 -6.90 12.65
C ALA A 184 16.12 -5.45 13.13
N THR A 185 17.32 -4.88 13.15
CA THR A 185 17.57 -3.44 13.33
C THR A 185 18.68 -3.05 12.37
N ALA A 186 18.52 -1.94 11.65
CA ALA A 186 19.51 -1.40 10.73
C ALA A 186 19.53 0.13 10.77
N THR A 187 20.63 0.70 10.33
CA THR A 187 20.73 2.12 9.96
C THR A 187 20.76 2.20 8.44
N ASP A 188 20.00 3.09 7.84
CA ASP A 188 20.05 3.30 6.39
C ASP A 188 21.43 3.82 6.00
N ARG A 189 22.09 3.11 5.07
CA ARG A 189 23.38 3.52 4.51
C ARG A 189 23.23 3.70 3.01
N PRO A 190 23.71 4.82 2.42
CA PRO A 190 23.82 4.91 0.97
C PRO A 190 24.70 3.79 0.44
N SER A 191 24.33 3.20 -0.68
CA SER A 191 25.17 2.24 -1.39
C SER A 191 26.29 3.01 -2.08
N GLY A 192 27.48 3.06 -1.46
CA GLY A 192 28.65 3.72 -2.03
C GLY A 192 29.39 4.59 -1.00
N ASP A 193 30.67 4.24 -0.78
CA ASP A 193 31.59 5.04 0.04
C ASP A 193 32.03 6.27 -0.78
N SER A 194 31.26 7.35 -0.74
CA SER A 194 31.69 8.66 -1.23
C SER A 194 31.17 9.75 -0.30
N ARG A 195 32.03 10.09 0.66
CA ARG A 195 31.91 11.34 1.40
C ARG A 195 32.21 12.51 0.45
N GLU A 196 31.17 13.17 -0.03
CA GLU A 196 31.21 14.59 -0.38
C GLU A 196 29.94 15.25 0.14
N GLU A 197 30.13 16.11 1.14
CA GLU A 197 29.12 17.06 1.59
C GLU A 197 28.83 18.04 0.45
N VAL A 198 27.69 17.90 -0.21
CA VAL A 198 27.11 18.99 -0.99
C VAL A 198 25.69 19.17 -0.50
N GLY A 199 25.53 20.28 0.25
CA GLY A 199 24.19 20.74 0.61
C GLY A 199 23.44 21.18 -0.62
N THR A 200 22.25 20.59 -0.81
CA THR A 200 21.11 21.22 -1.48
C THR A 200 19.82 20.45 -1.16
N GLU A 201 18.85 21.21 -0.73
CA GLU A 201 17.39 21.06 -0.74
C GLU A 201 16.77 19.64 -0.84
N GLN A 202 16.35 19.17 0.35
CA GLN A 202 15.13 18.42 0.62
C GLN A 202 14.73 17.26 -0.31
N ALA A 203 15.55 16.24 -0.42
CA ALA A 203 15.01 14.89 -0.48
C ALA A 203 14.46 14.57 0.92
N GLN A 204 13.16 14.24 1.05
CA GLN A 204 12.62 13.66 2.30
C GLN A 204 13.16 12.24 2.47
N GLY A 205 14.48 12.12 2.72
CA GLY A 205 15.16 10.88 3.06
C GLY A 205 15.11 10.66 4.56
N ASP A 206 15.17 9.39 4.98
CA ASP A 206 15.43 9.06 6.37
C ASP A 206 16.74 9.72 6.78
N THR A 207 16.79 10.32 7.98
CA THR A 207 18.02 10.99 8.45
C THR A 207 19.14 9.95 8.59
N PRO A 208 20.32 10.12 7.98
CA PRO A 208 21.43 9.20 8.15
C PRO A 208 21.77 9.04 9.63
N GLY A 209 21.65 7.81 10.16
CA GLY A 209 21.95 7.48 11.54
C GLY A 209 20.75 7.09 12.41
N ASP A 210 19.53 7.24 11.94
CA ASP A 210 18.34 6.77 12.66
C ASP A 210 18.22 5.24 12.60
N GLU A 211 17.93 4.64 13.74
CA GLU A 211 17.77 3.20 13.86
C GLU A 211 16.40 2.76 13.42
N ARG A 212 16.32 2.05 12.29
CA ARG A 212 15.12 1.41 11.78
C ARG A 212 14.96 0.03 12.42
N THR A 213 13.81 -0.24 13.02
CA THR A 213 13.49 -1.56 13.58
C THR A 213 12.46 -2.27 12.72
N ARG A 214 12.77 -3.48 12.24
CA ARG A 214 11.87 -4.32 11.44
C ARG A 214 11.13 -5.32 12.30
N PHE A 215 9.83 -5.40 12.08
CA PHE A 215 8.92 -6.40 12.64
C PHE A 215 8.35 -7.26 11.51
N ALA A 216 8.18 -8.57 11.77
CA ALA A 216 7.65 -9.52 10.80
C ALA A 216 6.40 -10.24 11.32
N ALA A 217 5.39 -10.35 10.47
CA ALA A 217 4.26 -11.26 10.63
C ALA A 217 4.58 -12.65 10.08
N SER A 218 3.67 -13.60 10.29
CA SER A 218 3.83 -15.00 9.85
C SER A 218 3.59 -15.23 8.35
N GLY A 219 2.95 -14.29 7.64
CA GLY A 219 2.68 -14.41 6.20
C GLY A 219 3.93 -14.24 5.33
N THR A 220 3.82 -14.54 4.03
CA THR A 220 4.90 -14.38 3.05
C THR A 220 4.89 -13.01 2.41
N VAL A 221 3.73 -12.44 2.13
CA VAL A 221 3.53 -11.17 1.43
C VAL A 221 3.02 -10.09 2.38
N GLY A 222 3.59 -8.88 2.28
CA GLY A 222 3.27 -7.77 3.16
C GLY A 222 3.61 -8.06 4.62
N ARG A 223 4.65 -8.87 4.84
CA ARG A 223 4.97 -9.39 6.16
C ARG A 223 5.70 -8.41 7.08
N TYR A 224 6.29 -7.34 6.53
CA TYR A 224 7.14 -6.47 7.32
C TYR A 224 6.50 -5.13 7.64
N VAL A 225 6.73 -4.69 8.87
CA VAL A 225 6.49 -3.32 9.33
C VAL A 225 7.80 -2.78 9.88
N ASP A 226 8.32 -1.74 9.27
CA ASP A 226 9.49 -1.03 9.73
C ASP A 226 9.06 0.19 10.55
N VAL A 227 9.69 0.41 11.69
CA VAL A 227 9.45 1.58 12.56
C VAL A 227 10.71 2.41 12.62
N LEU A 228 10.59 3.68 12.25
CA LEU A 228 11.68 4.65 12.22
C LEU A 228 11.32 5.87 13.08
N PRO A 229 12.13 6.23 14.09
CA PRO A 229 11.91 7.40 14.91
C PRO A 229 11.95 8.69 14.09
N THR A 230 10.96 9.58 14.24
CA THR A 230 11.03 10.95 13.73
C THR A 230 10.08 11.87 14.48
N ILE A 231 10.49 13.12 14.68
CA ILE A 231 9.67 14.17 15.29
C ILE A 231 9.17 15.18 14.26
N GLU A 232 9.50 15.01 12.99
CA GLU A 232 9.05 15.92 11.93
C GLU A 232 7.54 15.82 11.76
N GLY A 233 6.85 16.96 11.80
CA GLY A 233 5.40 17.00 11.64
C GLY A 233 4.99 16.79 10.19
N GLY A 234 3.95 15.95 9.98
CA GLY A 234 3.32 15.71 8.69
C GLY A 234 1.97 16.40 8.52
N ARG A 235 1.41 16.29 7.32
CA ARG A 235 0.05 16.70 6.97
C ARG A 235 -0.49 15.78 5.88
N GLN A 236 -1.66 15.17 6.12
CA GLN A 236 -2.34 14.40 5.10
C GLN A 236 -2.73 15.25 3.89
N GLY A 237 -2.72 14.66 2.72
CA GLY A 237 -3.05 15.25 1.43
C GLY A 237 -2.54 14.38 0.29
N HIS A 238 -2.59 14.88 -0.93
CA HIS A 238 -2.10 14.14 -2.09
C HIS A 238 -0.67 13.65 -1.86
N GLY A 239 -0.40 12.40 -2.22
CA GLY A 239 0.90 11.76 -2.04
C GLY A 239 1.20 11.31 -0.61
N THR A 240 0.16 11.08 0.21
CA THR A 240 0.33 10.47 1.55
C THR A 240 -0.58 9.25 1.73
N VAL A 241 -0.14 8.34 2.60
CA VAL A 241 -0.95 7.19 2.99
C VAL A 241 -2.06 7.63 3.94
N HIS A 242 -3.30 7.23 3.65
CA HIS A 242 -4.46 7.44 4.52
C HIS A 242 -4.46 6.43 5.68
N HIS A 243 -4.29 5.13 5.38
CA HIS A 243 -4.21 4.06 6.37
C HIS A 243 -3.50 2.82 5.82
N VAL A 244 -3.06 1.96 6.73
CA VAL A 244 -2.58 0.61 6.43
C VAL A 244 -3.48 -0.42 7.10
N ALA A 245 -3.91 -1.42 6.33
CA ALA A 245 -4.76 -2.51 6.81
C ALA A 245 -3.96 -3.80 6.99
N PHE A 246 -4.23 -4.51 8.08
CA PHE A 246 -3.61 -5.80 8.43
C PHE A 246 -4.63 -6.92 8.33
N ARG A 247 -4.19 -8.08 7.84
CA ARG A 247 -5.05 -9.24 7.58
C ARG A 247 -5.49 -9.94 8.86
N THR A 248 -6.80 -10.16 8.95
CA THR A 248 -7.41 -11.12 9.88
C THR A 248 -8.15 -12.18 9.08
N PRO A 249 -8.00 -13.47 9.37
CA PRO A 249 -8.59 -14.54 8.53
C PRO A 249 -10.11 -14.47 8.45
N THR A 250 -10.77 -14.32 9.60
CA THR A 250 -12.23 -14.39 9.75
C THR A 250 -12.79 -13.19 10.52
N ASP A 251 -14.12 -13.08 10.56
CA ASP A 251 -14.84 -12.08 11.36
C ASP A 251 -14.59 -12.28 12.86
N GLU A 252 -14.52 -13.54 13.31
CA GLU A 252 -14.27 -13.92 14.70
C GLU A 252 -12.82 -13.55 15.10
N ASP A 253 -11.84 -13.81 14.24
CA ASP A 253 -10.44 -13.43 14.48
C ASP A 253 -10.29 -11.90 14.53
N GLN A 254 -11.00 -11.20 13.66
CA GLN A 254 -11.02 -9.73 13.66
C GLN A 254 -11.59 -9.18 14.97
N GLU A 255 -12.72 -9.73 15.47
CA GLU A 255 -13.32 -9.27 16.73
C GLU A 255 -12.41 -9.61 17.93
N ALA A 256 -11.76 -10.78 17.93
CA ALA A 256 -10.80 -11.14 18.98
C ALA A 256 -9.59 -10.17 18.99
N MET A 257 -9.05 -9.84 17.82
CA MET A 257 -7.95 -8.85 17.69
C MET A 257 -8.42 -7.44 18.08
N ARG A 258 -9.64 -7.04 17.67
CA ARG A 258 -10.26 -5.78 18.08
C ARG A 258 -10.32 -5.64 19.61
N GLU A 259 -10.74 -6.70 20.34
CA GLU A 259 -10.78 -6.69 21.79
C GLU A 259 -9.37 -6.66 22.41
N ALA A 260 -8.38 -7.32 21.80
CA ALA A 260 -6.99 -7.22 22.24
C ALA A 260 -6.45 -5.78 22.10
N VAL A 261 -6.73 -5.11 20.99
CA VAL A 261 -6.39 -3.69 20.75
C VAL A 261 -7.09 -2.78 21.77
N ARG A 262 -8.38 -3.02 22.01
CA ARG A 262 -9.17 -2.27 23.01
C ARG A 262 -8.62 -2.43 24.43
N SER A 263 -8.16 -3.62 24.77
CA SER A 263 -7.56 -3.93 26.09
C SER A 263 -6.24 -3.18 26.33
N ARG A 264 -5.62 -2.65 25.26
CA ARG A 264 -4.48 -1.74 25.30
C ARG A 264 -4.85 -0.28 25.52
N GLY A 265 -6.15 0.04 25.72
CA GLY A 265 -6.65 1.39 25.91
C GLY A 265 -6.89 2.18 24.62
N LEU A 266 -6.85 1.52 23.47
CA LEU A 266 -7.19 2.13 22.18
C LEU A 266 -8.70 2.07 21.93
N ASN A 267 -9.19 2.84 20.95
CA ASN A 267 -10.61 2.95 20.64
C ASN A 267 -10.90 2.43 19.20
N PRO A 268 -10.88 1.10 18.99
CA PRO A 268 -11.23 0.53 17.68
C PRO A 268 -12.74 0.71 17.42
N THR A 269 -13.10 0.96 16.16
CA THR A 269 -14.50 0.97 15.72
C THR A 269 -15.14 -0.41 15.94
N HIS A 270 -16.45 -0.50 15.80
CA HIS A 270 -17.09 -1.79 15.55
C HIS A 270 -16.70 -2.30 14.16
N GLN A 271 -17.01 -3.57 13.85
CA GLN A 271 -16.86 -4.12 12.51
C GLN A 271 -17.75 -3.35 11.52
N ILE A 272 -17.17 -2.89 10.42
CA ILE A 272 -17.83 -2.14 9.36
C ILE A 272 -17.80 -3.00 8.09
N ASP A 273 -18.95 -3.24 7.49
CA ASP A 273 -19.04 -3.92 6.20
C ASP A 273 -18.58 -2.97 5.08
N ARG A 274 -17.46 -3.33 4.43
CA ARG A 274 -16.90 -2.61 3.28
C ARG A 274 -17.19 -3.30 1.95
N HIS A 275 -18.12 -4.25 1.95
CA HIS A 275 -18.60 -5.02 0.80
C HIS A 275 -17.68 -6.20 0.44
N TRP A 276 -16.38 -5.99 0.22
CA TRP A 276 -15.40 -7.01 -0.16
C TRP A 276 -14.61 -7.58 1.02
N PHE A 277 -14.66 -6.92 2.15
CA PHE A 277 -14.07 -7.30 3.45
C PHE A 277 -14.76 -6.52 4.56
N ARG A 278 -14.55 -6.95 5.79
CA ARG A 278 -14.95 -6.18 6.98
C ARG A 278 -13.76 -5.47 7.56
N SER A 279 -14.00 -4.29 8.12
CA SER A 279 -12.97 -3.37 8.59
C SER A 279 -13.20 -2.96 10.03
N VAL A 280 -12.12 -2.87 10.80
CA VAL A 280 -12.07 -2.24 12.12
C VAL A 280 -10.95 -1.21 12.11
N TYR A 281 -11.26 0.05 12.34
CA TYR A 281 -10.28 1.15 12.31
C TYR A 281 -9.92 1.61 13.71
N PHE A 282 -8.64 1.95 13.90
CA PHE A 282 -8.16 2.62 15.12
C PHE A 282 -6.87 3.38 14.82
N ARG A 283 -6.65 4.47 15.61
CA ARG A 283 -5.34 5.11 15.60
C ARG A 283 -4.43 4.36 16.55
N GLU A 284 -3.29 3.90 16.02
CA GLU A 284 -2.25 3.31 16.84
C GLU A 284 -1.56 4.42 17.69
N PRO A 285 -0.78 4.08 18.74
CA PRO A 285 -0.26 5.08 19.68
C PRO A 285 0.60 6.18 19.07
N GLY A 286 1.28 5.92 17.96
CA GLY A 286 2.09 6.91 17.23
C GLY A 286 1.31 7.83 16.31
N GLY A 287 -0.01 7.57 16.11
CA GLY A 287 -0.92 8.39 15.33
C GLY A 287 -1.31 7.84 13.95
N VAL A 288 -0.66 6.78 13.47
CA VAL A 288 -1.01 6.15 12.19
C VAL A 288 -2.40 5.52 12.27
N LEU A 289 -3.21 5.69 11.23
CA LEU A 289 -4.49 5.00 11.14
C LEU A 289 -4.26 3.57 10.70
N PHE A 290 -4.53 2.63 11.60
CA PHE A 290 -4.51 1.20 11.35
C PHE A 290 -5.92 0.68 11.07
N GLU A 291 -5.99 -0.34 10.24
CA GLU A 291 -7.19 -1.11 9.97
C GLU A 291 -6.90 -2.59 10.22
N LEU A 292 -7.87 -3.32 10.74
CA LEU A 292 -7.93 -4.77 10.65
C LEU A 292 -8.92 -5.09 9.53
N ALA A 293 -8.51 -5.88 8.53
CA ALA A 293 -9.36 -6.25 7.41
C ALA A 293 -9.47 -7.77 7.30
N THR A 294 -10.70 -8.29 7.12
CA THR A 294 -10.91 -9.73 6.90
C THR A 294 -10.49 -10.14 5.49
N SER A 295 -10.04 -11.39 5.32
CA SER A 295 -9.60 -11.89 4.02
C SER A 295 -10.71 -12.05 2.98
N GLY A 296 -11.97 -12.07 3.39
CA GLY A 296 -13.11 -12.28 2.50
C GLY A 296 -14.27 -11.35 2.76
N PRO A 297 -15.26 -11.36 1.82
CA PRO A 297 -15.47 -12.29 0.70
C PRO A 297 -14.55 -12.10 -0.52
N GLY A 298 -13.79 -10.98 -0.62
CA GLY A 298 -12.86 -10.70 -1.71
C GLY A 298 -13.50 -10.03 -2.93
N TYR A 299 -12.64 -9.49 -3.82
CA TYR A 299 -13.10 -8.65 -4.94
C TYR A 299 -13.89 -9.40 -6.01
N ALA A 300 -13.69 -10.71 -6.16
CA ALA A 300 -14.43 -11.54 -7.13
C ALA A 300 -15.82 -11.98 -6.63
N SER A 301 -16.29 -11.46 -5.48
CA SER A 301 -17.60 -11.82 -4.93
C SER A 301 -18.79 -11.26 -5.70
N ASP A 302 -18.61 -10.20 -6.49
CA ASP A 302 -19.66 -9.48 -7.23
C ASP A 302 -19.35 -9.26 -8.73
N GLU A 303 -18.19 -9.72 -9.18
CA GLU A 303 -17.76 -9.71 -10.58
C GLU A 303 -16.96 -10.98 -10.89
N PRO A 304 -17.08 -11.53 -12.12
CA PRO A 304 -16.17 -12.56 -12.58
C PRO A 304 -14.71 -12.11 -12.51
N LEU A 305 -13.80 -13.04 -12.25
CA LEU A 305 -12.37 -12.73 -12.10
C LEU A 305 -11.80 -12.03 -13.34
N GLU A 306 -12.21 -12.46 -14.53
CA GLU A 306 -11.79 -11.89 -15.82
C GLU A 306 -12.24 -10.44 -16.02
N ASP A 307 -13.37 -10.03 -15.40
CA ASP A 307 -14.02 -8.72 -15.57
C ASP A 307 -13.63 -7.70 -14.50
N LEU A 308 -12.82 -8.09 -13.49
CA LEU A 308 -12.46 -7.22 -12.37
C LEU A 308 -11.96 -5.84 -12.85
N GLY A 309 -12.53 -4.78 -12.27
CA GLY A 309 -12.18 -3.38 -12.56
C GLY A 309 -12.78 -2.81 -13.85
N GLY A 310 -13.49 -3.63 -14.65
CA GLY A 310 -14.05 -3.23 -15.94
C GLY A 310 -15.19 -2.23 -15.84
N ARG A 311 -15.90 -2.17 -14.72
CA ARG A 311 -17.05 -1.27 -14.49
C ARG A 311 -16.98 -0.58 -13.13
N LEU A 312 -17.80 0.45 -12.93
CA LEU A 312 -18.05 1.01 -11.61
C LEU A 312 -18.95 0.06 -10.81
N VAL A 313 -18.43 -0.46 -9.69
CA VAL A 313 -19.18 -1.29 -8.75
C VAL A 313 -19.58 -0.45 -7.54
N LEU A 314 -20.86 -0.39 -7.26
CA LEU A 314 -21.38 0.29 -6.07
C LEU A 314 -21.79 -0.75 -5.02
N PRO A 315 -21.42 -0.57 -3.74
CA PRO A 315 -22.04 -1.34 -2.66
C PRO A 315 -23.55 -1.15 -2.67
N GLY A 316 -24.32 -2.22 -2.41
CA GLY A 316 -25.78 -2.25 -2.60
C GLY A 316 -26.56 -1.07 -1.97
N LYS A 317 -26.05 -0.50 -0.88
CA LYS A 317 -26.65 0.69 -0.23
C LYS A 317 -26.61 1.97 -1.08
N PHE A 318 -25.84 1.98 -2.19
CA PHE A 318 -25.69 3.12 -3.09
C PHE A 318 -26.32 2.91 -4.47
N GLU A 319 -26.81 1.71 -4.78
CA GLU A 319 -27.36 1.39 -6.11
C GLU A 319 -28.54 2.27 -6.50
N ASP A 320 -29.41 2.63 -5.57
CA ASP A 320 -30.55 3.54 -5.83
C ASP A 320 -30.13 4.96 -6.25
N ARG A 321 -28.85 5.31 -6.05
CA ARG A 321 -28.26 6.59 -6.41
C ARG A 321 -27.24 6.51 -7.52
N ARG A 322 -27.18 5.39 -8.25
CA ARG A 322 -26.14 5.14 -9.27
C ARG A 322 -25.99 6.28 -10.26
N GLU A 323 -27.07 6.69 -10.91
CA GLU A 323 -27.05 7.75 -11.94
C GLU A 323 -26.52 9.09 -11.37
N GLU A 324 -26.95 9.46 -10.16
CA GLU A 324 -26.48 10.67 -9.47
C GLU A 324 -24.99 10.60 -9.18
N LEU A 325 -24.51 9.46 -8.63
CA LEU A 325 -23.12 9.27 -8.27
C LEU A 325 -22.22 9.21 -9.50
N GLU A 326 -22.60 8.48 -10.53
CA GLU A 326 -21.85 8.42 -11.79
C GLU A 326 -21.71 9.79 -12.45
N ALA A 327 -22.78 10.60 -12.44
CA ALA A 327 -22.76 11.96 -13.00
C ALA A 327 -21.87 12.93 -12.19
N GLY A 328 -21.60 12.64 -10.93
CA GLY A 328 -20.74 13.46 -10.05
C GLY A 328 -19.27 13.09 -10.07
N LEU A 329 -18.92 11.93 -10.60
CA LEU A 329 -17.55 11.45 -10.67
C LEU A 329 -16.86 11.98 -11.95
N ALA A 330 -15.52 12.17 -11.88
CA ALA A 330 -14.73 12.51 -13.05
C ALA A 330 -14.78 11.41 -14.11
N ASP A 331 -14.81 11.80 -15.39
CA ASP A 331 -14.68 10.84 -16.49
C ASP A 331 -13.25 10.26 -16.50
N VAL A 332 -13.15 8.93 -16.47
CA VAL A 332 -11.86 8.24 -16.50
C VAL A 332 -11.86 7.08 -17.49
N THR A 333 -10.69 6.86 -18.10
CA THR A 333 -10.43 5.73 -19.00
C THR A 333 -9.39 4.83 -18.36
N VAL A 334 -9.70 3.53 -18.21
CA VAL A 334 -8.73 2.55 -17.70
C VAL A 334 -7.75 2.23 -18.83
N PRO A 335 -6.43 2.40 -18.62
CA PRO A 335 -5.43 2.07 -19.62
C PRO A 335 -5.51 0.59 -20.02
N ARG A 336 -5.27 0.31 -21.29
CA ARG A 336 -5.17 -1.05 -21.85
C ARG A 336 -3.94 -1.11 -22.74
N ALA A 337 -3.12 -2.13 -22.59
CA ALA A 337 -2.02 -2.35 -23.50
C ALA A 337 -2.57 -2.55 -24.93
N GLU A 338 -1.93 -1.93 -25.92
CA GLU A 338 -2.23 -2.20 -27.33
C GLU A 338 -1.87 -3.65 -27.61
N ARG A 339 -2.84 -4.50 -27.90
CA ARG A 339 -2.53 -5.84 -28.41
C ARG A 339 -1.72 -5.65 -29.68
N ALA A 340 -0.47 -6.13 -29.70
CA ALA A 340 0.26 -6.29 -30.95
C ALA A 340 -0.66 -7.08 -31.89
N GLU A 341 -1.08 -6.47 -33.01
CA GLU A 341 -1.80 -7.19 -34.05
C GLU A 341 -0.93 -8.40 -34.40
N ALA A 342 -1.42 -9.59 -34.12
CA ALA A 342 -0.76 -10.81 -34.56
C ALA A 342 -0.75 -10.71 -36.07
N ASP A 343 0.45 -10.49 -36.67
CA ASP A 343 0.68 -10.65 -38.10
C ASP A 343 0.32 -12.10 -38.44
N ASP A 344 -0.83 -12.27 -39.14
CA ASP A 344 -1.26 -13.51 -39.75
C ASP A 344 -0.32 -13.94 -40.91
#